data_2951bf543ac9da54f3db3ca221736261
#
_entry.id   2951bf543ac9da54f3db3ca221736261
#
_cell.length_a   1.000
_cell.length_b   1.000
_cell.length_c   1.000
_cell.angle_alpha   90.00
_cell.angle_beta   90.00
_cell.angle_gamma   90.00
#
_symmetry.space_group_name_H-M   'P 1'
#
loop_
_entity.id
_entity.type
_entity.pdbx_description
1 polymer ?
#
loop_
_entity_poly.entity_id
_entity_poly.type
_entity_poly.pdbx_seq_one_letter_code
_entity_poly.pdbx_strand_id
1 'polypeptide(L)'
;MTENNKMREMPVNQLMIQLGIPMILSMALQAVYNIVDSAFVGNMHTGSEAALNALTLVFPVQMLMVAIGIGTGVGTNALLARTLGENNRKKASKVAGNSLFLACIIYILCLLFGIFGVKAYIASQTVNEEVLTMGINYLRICCIVSFGIVFFSIFEKLLQATGRSLYSTIGQVAGAVINIILDPIMIYGLGPCPELGVQGAAYATVIGQVVSALLLLIFHMKLNKEFDHDLVYITPNTTIIKQIYTIGLPAIIAQALMSIMVYVMNLILKFNPSAQTAYGLFYKVQQFVLFLAFGLRDAITPIIAFAYGMGEKRRIEDGIKYGLIYTCVLMIIGIAITEFFPGSFATLFNAGASRSYFISAMRVISISFIFAGINIAFQGIYQALNGAMESLIISLLRQMIIILPLAYIFSLLVRNGQMSVTLIWWAFPITEFLSCLVGMKLLKGIKQKLFKA
;
A
#
# COMPACT_ATOMS: atom_id res chain seq x y z
N MET A 1 30.26 -7.81 6.35
CA MET A 1 29.17 -8.29 7.22
C MET A 1 28.10 -8.96 6.36
N THR A 2 27.66 -10.17 6.69
CA THR A 2 26.46 -10.75 6.08
C THR A 2 25.26 -9.92 6.47
N GLU A 3 24.20 -9.87 5.65
CA GLU A 3 23.00 -9.04 5.93
C GLU A 3 22.31 -9.44 7.25
N ASN A 4 22.39 -10.72 7.64
CA ASN A 4 21.90 -11.20 8.93
C ASN A 4 22.69 -10.59 10.12
N ASN A 5 23.99 -10.35 9.94
CA ASN A 5 24.80 -9.65 10.94
C ASN A 5 24.43 -8.16 11.02
N LYS A 6 24.02 -7.53 9.91
CA LYS A 6 23.55 -6.14 9.94
C LYS A 6 22.28 -5.99 10.78
N MET A 7 21.29 -6.86 10.57
CA MET A 7 20.03 -6.85 11.34
C MET A 7 20.28 -7.05 12.84
N ARG A 8 21.35 -7.80 13.20
CA ARG A 8 21.72 -8.11 14.59
C ARG A 8 22.61 -7.04 15.23
N GLU A 9 23.63 -6.55 14.53
CA GLU A 9 24.74 -5.80 15.11
C GLU A 9 24.67 -4.30 14.84
N MET A 10 24.11 -3.88 13.67
CA MET A 10 24.05 -2.47 13.30
C MET A 10 23.18 -1.67 14.28
N PRO A 11 23.59 -0.45 14.67
CA PRO A 11 22.76 0.45 15.46
C PRO A 11 21.39 0.70 14.77
N VAL A 12 20.30 0.63 15.54
CA VAL A 12 18.94 0.63 15.00
C VAL A 12 18.61 1.91 14.22
N ASN A 13 19.14 3.06 14.63
CA ASN A 13 18.98 4.33 13.90
C ASN A 13 19.57 4.27 12.48
N GLN A 14 20.78 3.72 12.34
CA GLN A 14 21.43 3.57 11.02
C GLN A 14 20.73 2.49 10.19
N LEU A 15 20.34 1.38 10.81
CA LEU A 15 19.61 0.31 10.16
C LEU A 15 18.25 0.81 9.60
N MET A 16 17.54 1.63 10.39
CA MET A 16 16.27 2.23 9.99
C MET A 16 16.42 3.13 8.75
N ILE A 17 17.50 3.90 8.66
CA ILE A 17 17.80 4.74 7.49
C ILE A 17 18.17 3.87 6.29
N GLN A 18 19.06 2.89 6.49
CA GLN A 18 19.55 2.04 5.41
C GLN A 18 18.44 1.18 4.77
N LEU A 19 17.50 0.68 5.56
CA LEU A 19 16.36 -0.07 5.05
C LEU A 19 15.20 0.85 4.64
N GLY A 20 14.99 1.94 5.36
CA GLY A 20 13.87 2.85 5.15
C GLY A 20 13.97 3.66 3.87
N ILE A 21 15.13 4.24 3.56
CA ILE A 21 15.30 5.06 2.34
C ILE A 21 14.91 4.30 1.07
N PRO A 22 15.41 3.08 0.80
CA PRO A 22 14.97 2.33 -0.37
C PRO A 22 13.46 2.07 -0.40
N MET A 23 12.86 1.72 0.74
CA MET A 23 11.43 1.45 0.83
C MET A 23 10.57 2.70 0.63
N ILE A 24 11.01 3.85 1.15
CA ILE A 24 10.35 5.15 0.93
C ILE A 24 10.41 5.51 -0.56
N LEU A 25 11.57 5.36 -1.20
CA LEU A 25 11.73 5.60 -2.64
C LEU A 25 10.84 4.66 -3.47
N SER A 26 10.75 3.41 -3.09
CA SER A 26 9.88 2.40 -3.70
C SER A 26 8.42 2.85 -3.71
N MET A 27 7.91 3.26 -2.54
CA MET A 27 6.53 3.75 -2.41
C MET A 27 6.29 5.08 -3.14
N ALA A 28 7.25 6.00 -3.12
CA ALA A 28 7.16 7.26 -3.86
C ALA A 28 7.07 7.02 -5.38
N LEU A 29 7.90 6.11 -5.90
CA LEU A 29 7.87 5.72 -7.32
C LEU A 29 6.57 5.03 -7.71
N GLN A 30 6.00 4.21 -6.81
CA GLN A 30 4.70 3.59 -7.04
C GLN A 30 3.59 4.65 -7.18
N ALA A 31 3.62 5.71 -6.37
CA ALA A 31 2.67 6.81 -6.49
C ALA A 31 2.82 7.55 -7.83
N VAL A 32 4.05 7.84 -8.24
CA VAL A 32 4.35 8.49 -9.54
C VAL A 32 3.88 7.61 -10.70
N TYR A 33 4.22 6.35 -10.68
CA TYR A 33 3.82 5.37 -11.69
C TYR A 33 2.31 5.33 -11.89
N ASN A 34 1.51 5.26 -10.83
CA ASN A 34 0.06 5.23 -10.91
C ASN A 34 -0.53 6.51 -11.56
N ILE A 35 0.13 7.66 -11.34
CA ILE A 35 -0.28 8.93 -11.97
C ILE A 35 0.05 8.92 -13.46
N VAL A 36 1.24 8.45 -13.83
CA VAL A 36 1.71 8.40 -15.22
C VAL A 36 0.88 7.46 -16.07
N ASP A 37 0.61 6.24 -15.59
CA ASP A 37 -0.25 5.26 -16.27
C ASP A 37 -1.66 5.83 -16.55
N SER A 38 -2.28 6.44 -15.54
CA SER A 38 -3.59 7.09 -15.72
C SER A 38 -3.55 8.26 -16.72
N ALA A 39 -2.43 8.99 -16.78
CA ALA A 39 -2.28 10.10 -17.72
C ALA A 39 -2.16 9.60 -19.17
N PHE A 40 -1.44 8.51 -19.42
CA PHE A 40 -1.35 7.93 -20.76
C PHE A 40 -2.72 7.44 -21.27
N VAL A 41 -3.47 6.71 -20.44
CA VAL A 41 -4.81 6.25 -20.80
C VAL A 41 -5.77 7.42 -21.03
N GLY A 42 -5.71 8.46 -20.20
CA GLY A 42 -6.54 9.66 -20.33
C GLY A 42 -6.26 10.50 -21.59
N ASN A 43 -5.08 10.33 -22.21
CA ASN A 43 -4.69 11.04 -23.42
C ASN A 43 -4.76 10.17 -24.71
N MET A 44 -5.50 9.08 -24.68
CA MET A 44 -5.74 8.26 -25.88
C MET A 44 -6.45 9.06 -26.98
N HIS A 45 -6.11 8.80 -28.23
CA HIS A 45 -6.67 9.52 -29.39
C HIS A 45 -8.17 9.26 -29.59
N THR A 46 -8.63 8.04 -29.25
CA THR A 46 -10.02 7.61 -29.39
C THR A 46 -10.46 6.84 -28.14
N GLY A 47 -11.72 7.05 -27.73
CA GLY A 47 -12.32 6.29 -26.62
C GLY A 47 -11.71 6.54 -25.22
N SER A 48 -11.00 7.66 -25.01
CA SER A 48 -10.36 7.96 -23.73
C SER A 48 -11.35 8.05 -22.57
N GLU A 49 -12.54 8.58 -22.78
CA GLU A 49 -13.59 8.65 -21.75
C GLU A 49 -14.12 7.25 -21.40
N ALA A 50 -14.41 6.42 -22.40
CA ALA A 50 -14.83 5.03 -22.19
C ALA A 50 -13.72 4.22 -21.50
N ALA A 51 -12.45 4.45 -21.88
CA ALA A 51 -11.29 3.84 -21.27
C ALA A 51 -11.14 4.19 -19.78
N LEU A 52 -11.22 5.46 -19.43
CA LEU A 52 -11.17 5.91 -18.04
C LEU A 52 -12.33 5.36 -17.22
N ASN A 53 -13.52 5.29 -17.82
CA ASN A 53 -14.68 4.67 -17.17
C ASN A 53 -14.45 3.17 -16.93
N ALA A 54 -13.96 2.45 -17.95
CA ALA A 54 -13.59 1.03 -17.82
C ALA A 54 -12.57 0.80 -16.70
N LEU A 55 -11.51 1.61 -16.63
CA LEU A 55 -10.52 1.54 -15.53
C LEU A 55 -11.14 1.76 -14.17
N THR A 56 -12.12 2.68 -14.06
CA THR A 56 -12.84 2.92 -12.80
C THR A 56 -13.61 1.68 -12.34
N LEU A 57 -14.24 0.95 -13.28
CA LEU A 57 -14.96 -0.28 -12.96
C LEU A 57 -14.03 -1.45 -12.58
N VAL A 58 -12.85 -1.49 -13.17
CA VAL A 58 -11.81 -2.52 -12.90
C VAL A 58 -11.10 -2.30 -11.56
N PHE A 59 -10.96 -1.06 -11.15
CA PHE A 59 -10.16 -0.64 -10.00
C PHE A 59 -10.45 -1.41 -8.69
N PRO A 60 -11.71 -1.69 -8.29
CA PRO A 60 -11.98 -2.42 -7.05
C PRO A 60 -11.38 -3.84 -7.03
N VAL A 61 -11.40 -4.56 -8.15
CA VAL A 61 -10.82 -5.90 -8.24
C VAL A 61 -9.29 -5.83 -8.19
N GLN A 62 -8.69 -4.88 -8.92
CA GLN A 62 -7.23 -4.67 -8.83
C GLN A 62 -6.80 -4.33 -7.41
N MET A 63 -7.53 -3.45 -6.73
CA MET A 63 -7.24 -3.11 -5.33
C MET A 63 -7.37 -4.31 -4.40
N LEU A 64 -8.35 -5.18 -4.62
CA LEU A 64 -8.50 -6.42 -3.86
C LEU A 64 -7.32 -7.37 -4.08
N MET A 65 -6.89 -7.55 -5.34
CA MET A 65 -5.72 -8.38 -5.68
C MET A 65 -4.45 -7.86 -5.00
N VAL A 66 -4.22 -6.55 -5.06
CA VAL A 66 -3.09 -5.86 -4.41
C VAL A 66 -3.19 -6.00 -2.89
N ALA A 67 -4.37 -5.80 -2.31
CA ALA A 67 -4.58 -5.93 -0.86
C ALA A 67 -4.26 -7.35 -0.36
N ILE A 68 -4.71 -8.39 -1.07
CA ILE A 68 -4.42 -9.79 -0.73
C ILE A 68 -2.91 -10.06 -0.83
N GLY A 69 -2.27 -9.63 -1.91
CA GLY A 69 -0.82 -9.77 -2.11
C GLY A 69 0.00 -9.09 -1.01
N ILE A 70 -0.28 -7.79 -0.77
CA ILE A 70 0.41 -6.99 0.26
C ILE A 70 0.16 -7.57 1.65
N GLY A 71 -1.08 -7.90 2.01
CA GLY A 71 -1.40 -8.39 3.34
C GLY A 71 -0.76 -9.75 3.62
N THR A 72 -0.79 -10.69 2.66
CA THR A 72 -0.07 -11.97 2.77
C THR A 72 1.43 -11.73 2.91
N GLY A 73 1.97 -10.78 2.13
CA GLY A 73 3.36 -10.37 2.19
C GLY A 73 3.75 -9.77 3.54
N VAL A 74 2.91 -8.90 4.13
CA VAL A 74 3.15 -8.29 5.45
C VAL A 74 3.20 -9.37 6.53
N GLY A 75 2.27 -10.33 6.52
CA GLY A 75 2.29 -11.46 7.45
C GLY A 75 3.55 -12.30 7.30
N THR A 76 3.96 -12.57 6.06
CA THR A 76 5.21 -13.28 5.74
C THR A 76 6.43 -12.52 6.24
N ASN A 77 6.52 -11.22 5.98
CA ASN A 77 7.64 -10.37 6.39
C ASN A 77 7.83 -10.40 7.92
N ALA A 78 6.77 -10.10 8.67
CA ALA A 78 6.84 -10.06 10.13
C ALA A 78 7.21 -11.44 10.73
N LEU A 79 6.58 -12.52 10.25
CA LEU A 79 6.86 -13.86 10.74
C LEU A 79 8.26 -14.35 10.37
N LEU A 80 8.71 -14.09 9.13
CA LEU A 80 10.04 -14.48 8.66
C LEU A 80 11.14 -13.72 9.40
N ALA A 81 11.02 -12.39 9.51
CA ALA A 81 12.01 -11.57 10.22
C ALA A 81 12.14 -12.00 11.69
N ARG A 82 11.03 -12.27 12.36
CA ARG A 82 11.01 -12.81 13.72
C ARG A 82 11.70 -14.17 13.80
N THR A 83 11.39 -15.10 12.91
CA THR A 83 11.95 -16.45 12.90
C THR A 83 13.46 -16.43 12.64
N LEU A 84 13.93 -15.49 11.82
CA LEU A 84 15.36 -15.24 11.60
C LEU A 84 16.02 -14.69 12.87
N GLY A 85 15.33 -13.81 13.61
CA GLY A 85 15.79 -13.34 14.92
C GLY A 85 15.92 -14.46 15.95
N GLU A 86 14.96 -15.42 15.93
CA GLU A 86 15.00 -16.66 16.75
C GLU A 86 16.14 -17.61 16.34
N ASN A 87 16.88 -17.31 15.26
CA ASN A 87 17.92 -18.14 14.65
C ASN A 87 17.42 -19.56 14.26
N ASN A 88 16.14 -19.67 13.89
CA ASN A 88 15.51 -20.93 13.53
C ASN A 88 15.41 -21.09 11.99
N ARG A 89 16.51 -21.52 11.37
CA ARG A 89 16.64 -21.68 9.91
C ARG A 89 15.53 -22.56 9.32
N LYS A 90 15.26 -23.73 9.94
CA LYS A 90 14.23 -24.67 9.45
C LYS A 90 12.83 -24.07 9.43
N LYS A 91 12.47 -23.32 10.47
CA LYS A 91 11.17 -22.61 10.53
C LYS A 91 11.14 -21.47 9.50
N ALA A 92 12.25 -20.72 9.33
CA ALA A 92 12.35 -19.67 8.31
C ALA A 92 12.15 -20.23 6.90
N SER A 93 12.77 -21.39 6.55
CA SER A 93 12.56 -22.08 5.29
C SER A 93 11.09 -22.48 5.08
N LYS A 94 10.41 -23.00 6.13
CA LYS A 94 8.97 -23.28 6.06
C LYS A 94 8.12 -22.04 5.88
N VAL A 95 8.45 -20.91 6.51
CA VAL A 95 7.71 -19.65 6.33
C VAL A 95 7.85 -19.17 4.87
N ALA A 96 9.07 -19.14 4.34
CA ALA A 96 9.33 -18.75 2.95
C ALA A 96 8.61 -19.68 1.95
N GLY A 97 8.74 -21.00 2.12
CA GLY A 97 8.07 -21.99 1.24
C GLY A 97 6.54 -21.89 1.29
N ASN A 98 5.95 -21.75 2.50
CA ASN A 98 4.50 -21.58 2.63
C ASN A 98 3.99 -20.25 2.05
N SER A 99 4.79 -19.18 2.07
CA SER A 99 4.42 -17.92 1.41
C SER A 99 4.36 -18.08 -0.12
N LEU A 100 5.26 -18.86 -0.70
CA LEU A 100 5.22 -19.21 -2.13
C LEU A 100 4.02 -20.11 -2.46
N PHE A 101 3.70 -21.08 -1.60
CA PHE A 101 2.47 -21.87 -1.73
C PHE A 101 1.22 -21.00 -1.75
N LEU A 102 1.13 -20.03 -0.81
CA LEU A 102 0.02 -19.07 -0.75
C LEU A 102 -0.03 -18.19 -2.01
N ALA A 103 1.13 -17.76 -2.53
CA ALA A 103 1.20 -17.04 -3.80
C ALA A 103 0.59 -17.86 -4.96
N CYS A 104 0.90 -19.15 -5.05
CA CYS A 104 0.31 -20.03 -6.05
C CYS A 104 -1.23 -20.11 -5.90
N ILE A 105 -1.74 -20.27 -4.68
CA ILE A 105 -3.18 -20.32 -4.42
C ILE A 105 -3.86 -19.00 -4.81
N ILE A 106 -3.31 -17.86 -4.40
CA ILE A 106 -3.84 -16.54 -4.74
C ILE A 106 -3.85 -16.35 -6.26
N TYR A 107 -2.76 -16.73 -6.94
CA TYR A 107 -2.70 -16.68 -8.40
C TYR A 107 -3.76 -17.54 -9.06
N ILE A 108 -3.95 -18.80 -8.62
CA ILE A 108 -4.97 -19.71 -9.16
C ILE A 108 -6.37 -19.11 -8.98
N LEU A 109 -6.68 -18.52 -7.84
CA LEU A 109 -7.97 -17.86 -7.61
C LEU A 109 -8.17 -16.67 -8.54
N CYS A 110 -7.15 -15.83 -8.72
CA CYS A 110 -7.19 -14.70 -9.66
C CYS A 110 -7.34 -15.19 -11.11
N LEU A 111 -6.64 -16.25 -11.51
CA LEU A 111 -6.72 -16.87 -12.82
C LEU A 111 -8.14 -17.39 -13.10
N LEU A 112 -8.73 -18.14 -12.17
CA LEU A 112 -10.09 -18.66 -12.29
C LEU A 112 -11.10 -17.52 -12.40
N PHE A 113 -10.96 -16.48 -11.59
CA PHE A 113 -11.79 -15.28 -11.71
C PHE A 113 -11.60 -14.59 -13.07
N GLY A 114 -10.36 -14.49 -13.57
CA GLY A 114 -10.02 -13.94 -14.89
C GLY A 114 -10.72 -14.66 -16.05
N ILE A 115 -10.80 -15.99 -15.96
CA ILE A 115 -11.42 -16.84 -17.00
C ILE A 115 -12.95 -16.80 -16.90
N PHE A 116 -13.52 -16.97 -15.71
CA PHE A 116 -14.95 -17.22 -15.53
C PHE A 116 -15.72 -16.04 -14.95
N GLY A 117 -15.09 -15.18 -14.10
CA GLY A 117 -15.79 -14.17 -13.31
C GLY A 117 -15.83 -12.78 -13.94
N VAL A 118 -14.81 -12.39 -14.69
CA VAL A 118 -14.62 -11.00 -15.17
C VAL A 118 -15.79 -10.51 -15.99
N LYS A 119 -16.31 -11.33 -16.92
CA LYS A 119 -17.45 -10.92 -17.78
C LYS A 119 -18.70 -10.62 -16.95
N ALA A 120 -19.05 -11.49 -16.02
CA ALA A 120 -20.21 -11.30 -15.16
C ALA A 120 -20.04 -10.07 -14.25
N TYR A 121 -18.83 -9.87 -13.71
CA TYR A 121 -18.51 -8.73 -12.86
C TYR A 121 -18.67 -7.39 -13.60
N ILE A 122 -18.05 -7.21 -14.78
CA ILE A 122 -18.13 -5.94 -15.52
C ILE A 122 -19.55 -5.72 -16.06
N ALA A 123 -20.22 -6.78 -16.58
CA ALA A 123 -21.60 -6.69 -17.07
C ALA A 123 -22.61 -6.30 -15.99
N SER A 124 -22.32 -6.56 -14.72
CA SER A 124 -23.18 -6.12 -13.61
C SER A 124 -23.09 -4.61 -13.33
N GLN A 125 -22.10 -3.91 -13.88
CA GLN A 125 -21.82 -2.51 -13.57
C GLN A 125 -22.09 -1.55 -14.73
N THR A 126 -22.10 -2.01 -15.98
CA THR A 126 -22.32 -1.16 -17.14
C THR A 126 -23.11 -1.89 -18.22
N VAL A 127 -23.94 -1.10 -18.94
CA VAL A 127 -24.67 -1.51 -20.14
C VAL A 127 -24.05 -0.93 -21.41
N ASN A 128 -23.05 -0.05 -21.28
CA ASN A 128 -22.35 0.52 -22.42
C ASN A 128 -21.38 -0.53 -22.99
N GLU A 129 -21.62 -0.95 -24.24
CA GLU A 129 -20.85 -2.03 -24.89
C GLU A 129 -19.36 -1.74 -25.05
N GLU A 130 -19.00 -0.47 -25.30
CA GLU A 130 -17.61 -0.06 -25.45
C GLU A 130 -16.87 -0.17 -24.10
N VAL A 131 -17.43 0.40 -23.04
CA VAL A 131 -16.89 0.31 -21.67
C VAL A 131 -16.85 -1.14 -21.20
N LEU A 132 -17.88 -1.92 -21.49
CA LEU A 132 -17.96 -3.36 -21.18
C LEU A 132 -16.81 -4.12 -21.81
N THR A 133 -16.59 -3.94 -23.11
CA THR A 133 -15.53 -4.63 -23.87
C THR A 133 -14.14 -4.23 -23.37
N MET A 134 -13.89 -2.93 -23.19
CA MET A 134 -12.62 -2.42 -22.66
C MET A 134 -12.34 -2.95 -21.25
N GLY A 135 -13.33 -2.89 -20.36
CA GLY A 135 -13.21 -3.36 -18.98
C GLY A 135 -12.95 -4.88 -18.88
N ILE A 136 -13.67 -5.68 -19.67
CA ILE A 136 -13.45 -7.14 -19.73
C ILE A 136 -12.04 -7.45 -20.20
N ASN A 137 -11.58 -6.85 -21.30
CA ASN A 137 -10.28 -7.14 -21.87
C ASN A 137 -9.16 -6.74 -20.91
N TYR A 138 -9.23 -5.54 -20.34
CA TYR A 138 -8.25 -5.05 -19.37
C TYR A 138 -8.18 -5.95 -18.13
N LEU A 139 -9.30 -6.17 -17.46
CA LEU A 139 -9.33 -6.93 -16.22
C LEU A 139 -8.95 -8.40 -16.43
N ARG A 140 -9.35 -8.99 -17.55
CA ARG A 140 -8.98 -10.36 -17.90
C ARG A 140 -7.47 -10.53 -18.05
N ILE A 141 -6.79 -9.61 -18.75
CA ILE A 141 -5.33 -9.60 -18.87
C ILE A 141 -4.68 -9.51 -17.49
N CYS A 142 -5.12 -8.54 -16.66
CA CYS A 142 -4.57 -8.36 -15.31
C CYS A 142 -4.78 -9.59 -14.42
N CYS A 143 -5.92 -10.27 -14.49
CA CYS A 143 -6.20 -11.46 -13.66
C CYS A 143 -5.47 -12.70 -14.17
N ILE A 144 -5.42 -12.95 -15.48
CA ILE A 144 -4.74 -14.12 -16.05
C ILE A 144 -3.24 -14.06 -15.83
N VAL A 145 -2.63 -12.87 -15.94
CA VAL A 145 -1.19 -12.67 -15.76
C VAL A 145 -0.87 -12.19 -14.34
N SER A 146 -1.80 -12.32 -13.40
CA SER A 146 -1.64 -11.85 -12.01
C SER A 146 -0.49 -12.51 -11.25
N PHE A 147 0.11 -13.58 -11.77
CA PHE A 147 1.30 -14.17 -11.15
C PHE A 147 2.42 -13.13 -10.98
N GLY A 148 2.55 -12.17 -11.91
CA GLY A 148 3.53 -11.09 -11.80
C GLY A 148 3.39 -10.31 -10.50
N ILE A 149 2.21 -9.71 -10.24
CA ILE A 149 1.97 -8.90 -9.04
C ILE A 149 1.99 -9.73 -7.75
N VAL A 150 1.45 -10.95 -7.78
CA VAL A 150 1.36 -11.82 -6.59
C VAL A 150 2.76 -12.27 -6.16
N PHE A 151 3.57 -12.82 -7.08
CA PHE A 151 4.92 -13.26 -6.76
C PHE A 151 5.86 -12.10 -6.48
N PHE A 152 5.72 -10.97 -7.19
CA PHE A 152 6.42 -9.73 -6.86
C PHE A 152 6.22 -9.36 -5.39
N SER A 153 4.95 -9.29 -4.93
CA SER A 153 4.63 -8.92 -3.55
C SER A 153 5.28 -9.86 -2.52
N ILE A 154 5.31 -11.16 -2.78
CA ILE A 154 5.92 -12.12 -1.86
C ILE A 154 7.45 -12.01 -1.86
N PHE A 155 8.10 -12.00 -3.04
CA PHE A 155 9.56 -11.89 -3.11
C PHE A 155 10.07 -10.55 -2.54
N GLU A 156 9.34 -9.47 -2.77
CA GLU A 156 9.60 -8.18 -2.15
C GLU A 156 9.68 -8.31 -0.63
N LYS A 157 8.68 -8.92 -0.01
CA LYS A 157 8.59 -9.05 1.45
C LYS A 157 9.60 -10.06 2.01
N LEU A 158 9.95 -11.10 1.27
CA LEU A 158 11.03 -12.02 1.64
C LEU A 158 12.40 -11.32 1.68
N LEU A 159 12.70 -10.45 0.70
CA LEU A 159 13.92 -9.65 0.67
C LEU A 159 13.94 -8.57 1.77
N GLN A 160 12.81 -7.93 2.03
CA GLN A 160 12.69 -6.95 3.11
C GLN A 160 12.90 -7.59 4.48
N ALA A 161 12.33 -8.77 4.73
CA ALA A 161 12.46 -9.51 5.98
C ALA A 161 13.92 -9.91 6.31
N THR A 162 14.75 -10.11 5.28
CA THR A 162 16.17 -10.43 5.40
C THR A 162 17.08 -9.19 5.39
N GLY A 163 16.52 -7.97 5.42
CA GLY A 163 17.28 -6.73 5.43
C GLY A 163 17.77 -6.26 4.05
N ARG A 164 17.26 -6.85 2.97
CA ARG A 164 17.68 -6.56 1.57
C ARG A 164 16.70 -5.63 0.84
N SER A 165 16.25 -4.58 1.53
CA SER A 165 15.28 -3.62 0.97
C SER A 165 15.76 -2.92 -0.30
N LEU A 166 17.06 -2.68 -0.44
CA LEU A 166 17.62 -2.09 -1.67
C LEU A 166 17.33 -2.95 -2.90
N TYR A 167 17.46 -4.27 -2.78
CA TYR A 167 17.19 -5.19 -3.89
C TYR A 167 15.70 -5.29 -4.20
N SER A 168 14.83 -5.22 -3.20
CA SER A 168 13.39 -5.15 -3.42
C SER A 168 13.01 -3.87 -4.17
N THR A 169 13.61 -2.73 -3.80
CA THR A 169 13.44 -1.45 -4.50
C THR A 169 13.93 -1.50 -5.94
N ILE A 170 15.13 -2.07 -6.20
CA ILE A 170 15.65 -2.22 -7.58
C ILE A 170 14.66 -3.01 -8.45
N GLY A 171 14.11 -4.11 -7.96
CA GLY A 171 13.12 -4.89 -8.71
C GLY A 171 11.85 -4.10 -9.00
N GLN A 172 11.34 -3.34 -8.03
CA GLN A 172 10.16 -2.50 -8.22
C GLN A 172 10.40 -1.36 -9.21
N VAL A 173 11.54 -0.66 -9.08
CA VAL A 173 11.95 0.42 -10.00
C VAL A 173 12.07 -0.10 -11.43
N ALA A 174 12.73 -1.25 -11.62
CA ALA A 174 12.88 -1.84 -12.95
C ALA A 174 11.53 -2.12 -13.61
N GLY A 175 10.57 -2.71 -12.88
CA GLY A 175 9.24 -2.94 -13.41
C GLY A 175 8.46 -1.67 -13.70
N ALA A 176 8.55 -0.67 -12.83
CA ALA A 176 7.91 0.64 -13.06
C ALA A 176 8.48 1.35 -14.30
N VAL A 177 9.80 1.35 -14.47
CA VAL A 177 10.45 1.93 -15.65
C VAL A 177 10.04 1.22 -16.94
N ILE A 178 10.00 -0.12 -16.92
CA ILE A 178 9.55 -0.90 -18.09
C ILE A 178 8.09 -0.60 -18.41
N ASN A 179 7.22 -0.53 -17.43
CA ASN A 179 5.83 -0.16 -17.64
C ASN A 179 5.72 1.24 -18.27
N ILE A 180 6.35 2.28 -17.70
CA ILE A 180 6.33 3.66 -18.21
C ILE A 180 6.83 3.73 -19.67
N ILE A 181 7.83 2.91 -20.04
CA ILE A 181 8.33 2.85 -21.42
C ILE A 181 7.33 2.13 -22.34
N LEU A 182 6.72 1.03 -21.87
CA LEU A 182 5.81 0.23 -22.68
C LEU A 182 4.43 0.87 -22.84
N ASP A 183 3.97 1.67 -21.88
CA ASP A 183 2.66 2.32 -21.94
C ASP A 183 2.46 3.10 -23.25
N PRO A 184 3.29 4.11 -23.61
CA PRO A 184 3.08 4.83 -24.87
C PRO A 184 3.30 3.96 -26.10
N ILE A 185 4.18 2.95 -26.04
CA ILE A 185 4.44 2.04 -27.16
C ILE A 185 3.20 1.19 -27.44
N MET A 186 2.56 0.63 -26.41
CA MET A 186 1.47 -0.31 -26.57
C MET A 186 0.09 0.38 -26.61
N ILE A 187 -0.07 1.51 -25.93
CA ILE A 187 -1.32 2.28 -25.94
C ILE A 187 -1.50 2.96 -27.30
N TYR A 188 -0.47 3.68 -27.77
CA TYR A 188 -0.53 4.52 -28.96
C TYR A 188 -0.01 3.84 -30.24
N GLY A 189 0.55 2.62 -30.13
CA GLY A 189 1.09 1.90 -31.29
C GLY A 189 2.38 2.50 -31.82
N LEU A 190 3.33 2.86 -30.96
CA LEU A 190 4.60 3.43 -31.40
C LEU A 190 5.58 2.34 -31.86
N GLY A 191 6.25 2.57 -32.98
CA GLY A 191 7.22 1.65 -33.58
C GLY A 191 6.54 0.41 -34.23
N PRO A 192 7.01 -0.82 -33.94
CA PRO A 192 6.47 -2.05 -34.56
C PRO A 192 5.20 -2.57 -33.88
N CYS A 193 4.76 -1.95 -32.80
CA CYS A 193 3.61 -2.39 -32.01
C CYS A 193 2.30 -1.80 -32.58
N PRO A 194 1.23 -2.60 -32.73
CA PRO A 194 -0.07 -2.06 -33.08
C PRO A 194 -0.65 -1.22 -31.93
N GLU A 195 -1.53 -0.27 -32.26
CA GLU A 195 -2.29 0.49 -31.27
C GLU A 195 -3.27 -0.45 -30.54
N LEU A 196 -2.99 -0.72 -29.27
CA LEU A 196 -3.79 -1.63 -28.43
C LEU A 196 -4.72 -0.88 -27.47
N GLY A 197 -4.58 0.44 -27.36
CA GLY A 197 -5.39 1.26 -26.47
C GLY A 197 -5.33 0.77 -25.01
N VAL A 198 -6.50 0.61 -24.37
CA VAL A 198 -6.61 0.15 -22.97
C VAL A 198 -5.98 -1.23 -22.73
N GLN A 199 -6.03 -2.12 -23.72
CA GLN A 199 -5.35 -3.42 -23.61
C GLN A 199 -3.83 -3.24 -23.55
N GLY A 200 -3.30 -2.26 -24.29
CA GLY A 200 -1.87 -1.90 -24.24
C GLY A 200 -1.42 -1.51 -22.84
N ALA A 201 -2.20 -0.69 -22.11
CA ALA A 201 -1.94 -0.36 -20.72
C ALA A 201 -1.95 -1.60 -19.82
N ALA A 202 -2.91 -2.53 -20.01
CA ALA A 202 -2.93 -3.79 -19.26
C ALA A 202 -1.68 -4.63 -19.52
N TYR A 203 -1.27 -4.80 -20.78
CA TYR A 203 -0.06 -5.55 -21.12
C TYR A 203 1.20 -4.90 -20.57
N ALA A 204 1.36 -3.58 -20.70
CA ALA A 204 2.50 -2.86 -20.15
C ALA A 204 2.62 -3.05 -18.63
N THR A 205 1.50 -2.94 -17.92
CA THR A 205 1.42 -3.16 -16.47
C THR A 205 1.83 -4.57 -16.08
N VAL A 206 1.24 -5.61 -16.70
CA VAL A 206 1.57 -7.00 -16.32
C VAL A 206 2.99 -7.39 -16.72
N ILE A 207 3.53 -6.89 -17.84
CA ILE A 207 4.92 -7.11 -18.23
C ILE A 207 5.87 -6.50 -17.20
N GLY A 208 5.62 -5.24 -16.78
CA GLY A 208 6.40 -4.60 -15.72
C GLY A 208 6.39 -5.40 -14.41
N GLN A 209 5.23 -5.89 -14.00
CA GLN A 209 5.07 -6.73 -12.80
C GLN A 209 5.80 -8.08 -12.92
N VAL A 210 5.74 -8.72 -14.09
CA VAL A 210 6.45 -9.98 -14.35
C VAL A 210 7.96 -9.78 -14.31
N VAL A 211 8.46 -8.73 -14.93
CA VAL A 211 9.90 -8.41 -14.88
C VAL A 211 10.36 -8.14 -13.45
N SER A 212 9.58 -7.37 -12.69
CA SER A 212 9.83 -7.18 -11.26
C SER A 212 9.90 -8.52 -10.52
N ALA A 213 8.89 -9.37 -10.70
CA ALA A 213 8.83 -10.69 -10.04
C ALA A 213 10.04 -11.57 -10.38
N LEU A 214 10.45 -11.60 -11.65
CA LEU A 214 11.61 -12.38 -12.11
C LEU A 214 12.93 -11.85 -11.54
N LEU A 215 13.12 -10.53 -11.51
CA LEU A 215 14.30 -9.91 -10.91
C LEU A 215 14.36 -10.20 -9.40
N LEU A 216 13.25 -10.09 -8.71
CA LEU A 216 13.20 -10.37 -7.28
C LEU A 216 13.38 -11.85 -6.99
N LEU A 217 12.88 -12.76 -7.84
CA LEU A 217 13.16 -14.18 -7.76
C LEU A 217 14.67 -14.46 -7.87
N ILE A 218 15.35 -13.84 -8.85
CA ILE A 218 16.80 -13.98 -9.02
C ILE A 218 17.54 -13.47 -7.77
N PHE A 219 17.15 -12.30 -7.24
CA PHE A 219 17.75 -11.78 -6.02
C PHE A 219 17.44 -12.67 -4.81
N HIS A 220 16.22 -13.17 -4.69
CA HIS A 220 15.82 -14.10 -3.64
C HIS A 220 16.69 -15.36 -3.64
N MET A 221 16.85 -16.01 -4.78
CA MET A 221 17.65 -17.25 -4.92
C MET A 221 19.14 -17.03 -4.69
N LYS A 222 19.69 -15.89 -5.11
CA LYS A 222 21.12 -15.59 -4.97
C LYS A 222 21.52 -15.06 -3.61
N LEU A 223 20.67 -14.28 -2.97
CA LEU A 223 21.02 -13.49 -1.80
C LEU A 223 20.46 -14.05 -0.50
N ASN A 224 19.23 -14.56 -0.49
CA ASN A 224 18.59 -15.09 0.71
C ASN A 224 19.14 -16.48 1.11
N LYS A 225 20.32 -16.50 1.68
CA LYS A 225 21.01 -17.74 2.12
C LYS A 225 20.70 -18.12 3.57
N GLU A 226 19.89 -17.33 4.26
CA GLU A 226 19.50 -17.51 5.66
C GLU A 226 18.55 -18.67 5.89
N PHE A 227 17.91 -19.13 4.82
CA PHE A 227 17.00 -20.28 4.82
C PHE A 227 17.18 -21.09 3.52
N ASP A 228 16.68 -22.32 3.53
CA ASP A 228 16.82 -23.26 2.42
C ASP A 228 15.70 -23.07 1.40
N HIS A 229 16.04 -23.24 0.11
CA HIS A 229 15.11 -23.05 -1.02
C HIS A 229 14.56 -24.38 -1.58
N ASP A 230 14.63 -25.47 -0.80
CA ASP A 230 14.14 -26.77 -1.26
C ASP A 230 12.62 -26.77 -1.42
N LEU A 231 12.13 -27.39 -2.49
CA LEU A 231 10.71 -27.53 -2.81
C LEU A 231 9.89 -28.22 -1.70
N VAL A 232 10.53 -29.00 -0.85
CA VAL A 232 9.92 -29.66 0.32
C VAL A 232 9.28 -28.62 1.27
N TYR A 233 9.83 -27.42 1.35
CA TYR A 233 9.30 -26.36 2.21
C TYR A 233 8.05 -25.66 1.65
N ILE A 234 7.71 -25.89 0.38
CA ILE A 234 6.47 -25.39 -0.24
C ILE A 234 5.25 -26.21 0.20
N THR A 235 5.47 -27.40 0.79
CA THR A 235 4.35 -28.20 1.32
C THR A 235 3.56 -27.40 2.36
N PRO A 236 2.19 -27.37 2.23
CA PRO A 236 1.36 -26.56 3.09
C PRO A 236 1.45 -26.98 4.56
N ASN A 237 1.73 -26.03 5.41
CA ASN A 237 1.73 -26.20 6.85
C ASN A 237 0.70 -25.26 7.49
N THR A 238 -0.41 -25.83 7.95
CA THR A 238 -1.54 -25.09 8.50
C THR A 238 -1.17 -24.16 9.64
N THR A 239 -0.21 -24.55 10.49
CA THR A 239 0.27 -23.73 11.60
C THR A 239 0.99 -22.47 11.09
N ILE A 240 1.86 -22.61 10.09
CA ILE A 240 2.59 -21.49 9.48
C ILE A 240 1.61 -20.58 8.72
N ILE A 241 0.72 -21.17 7.92
CA ILE A 241 -0.30 -20.40 7.19
C ILE A 241 -1.18 -19.59 8.15
N LYS A 242 -1.63 -20.21 9.24
CA LYS A 242 -2.40 -19.51 10.29
C LYS A 242 -1.60 -18.36 10.89
N GLN A 243 -0.31 -18.55 11.18
CA GLN A 243 0.55 -17.48 11.70
C GLN A 243 0.72 -16.34 10.71
N ILE A 244 0.91 -16.62 9.42
CA ILE A 244 0.99 -15.61 8.36
C ILE A 244 -0.32 -14.80 8.31
N TYR A 245 -1.47 -15.45 8.27
CA TYR A 245 -2.76 -14.75 8.17
C TYR A 245 -3.25 -14.14 9.49
N THR A 246 -2.74 -14.56 10.64
CA THR A 246 -2.99 -13.84 11.91
C THR A 246 -2.53 -12.38 11.81
N ILE A 247 -1.45 -12.11 11.08
CA ILE A 247 -0.95 -10.75 10.83
C ILE A 247 -1.46 -10.23 9.48
N GLY A 248 -1.46 -11.08 8.45
CA GLY A 248 -1.79 -10.69 7.07
C GLY A 248 -3.26 -10.33 6.87
N LEU A 249 -4.20 -11.05 7.46
CA LEU A 249 -5.63 -10.77 7.27
C LEU A 249 -6.06 -9.39 7.80
N PRO A 250 -5.64 -8.95 9.00
CA PRO A 250 -5.85 -7.57 9.44
C PRO A 250 -5.25 -6.53 8.49
N ALA A 251 -4.11 -6.82 7.88
CA ALA A 251 -3.49 -5.92 6.90
C ALA A 251 -4.29 -5.86 5.58
N ILE A 252 -4.83 -6.98 5.10
CA ILE A 252 -5.75 -7.03 3.94
C ILE A 252 -6.98 -6.16 4.21
N ILE A 253 -7.61 -6.34 5.37
CA ILE A 253 -8.81 -5.58 5.77
C ILE A 253 -8.47 -4.08 5.85
N ALA A 254 -7.34 -3.72 6.47
CA ALA A 254 -6.90 -2.34 6.57
C ALA A 254 -6.75 -1.66 5.19
N GLN A 255 -6.21 -2.39 4.22
CA GLN A 255 -6.06 -1.89 2.84
C GLN A 255 -7.43 -1.71 2.14
N ALA A 256 -8.35 -2.65 2.32
CA ALA A 256 -9.70 -2.56 1.78
C ALA A 256 -10.50 -1.39 2.38
N LEU A 257 -10.34 -1.12 3.67
CA LEU A 257 -10.99 -0.01 4.36
C LEU A 257 -10.62 1.35 3.78
N MET A 258 -9.39 1.53 3.25
CA MET A 258 -8.99 2.79 2.59
C MET A 258 -9.88 3.10 1.38
N SER A 259 -10.17 2.10 0.57
CA SER A 259 -11.05 2.27 -0.61
C SER A 259 -12.49 2.56 -0.21
N ILE A 260 -12.99 1.88 0.83
CA ILE A 260 -14.34 2.11 1.36
C ILE A 260 -14.46 3.54 1.91
N MET A 261 -13.48 4.01 2.65
CA MET A 261 -13.45 5.37 3.21
C MET A 261 -13.55 6.42 2.11
N VAL A 262 -12.74 6.30 1.06
CA VAL A 262 -12.76 7.25 -0.06
C VAL A 262 -14.13 7.25 -0.77
N TYR A 263 -14.69 6.07 -1.00
CA TYR A 263 -16.01 5.93 -1.62
C TYR A 263 -17.10 6.62 -0.79
N VAL A 264 -17.17 6.34 0.50
CA VAL A 264 -18.19 6.92 1.40
C VAL A 264 -17.99 8.43 1.56
N MET A 265 -16.73 8.91 1.64
CA MET A 265 -16.45 10.36 1.66
C MET A 265 -16.97 11.06 0.40
N ASN A 266 -16.81 10.46 -0.78
CA ASN A 266 -17.37 10.99 -2.01
C ASN A 266 -18.91 11.04 -1.98
N LEU A 267 -19.57 10.05 -1.38
CA LEU A 267 -21.03 10.09 -1.17
C LEU A 267 -21.45 11.21 -0.20
N ILE A 268 -20.70 11.40 0.88
CA ILE A 268 -20.95 12.48 1.85
C ILE A 268 -20.82 13.84 1.18
N LEU A 269 -19.84 14.03 0.29
CA LEU A 269 -19.57 15.28 -0.41
C LEU A 269 -20.42 15.51 -1.65
N LYS A 270 -21.24 14.53 -2.06
CA LYS A 270 -22.06 14.60 -3.29
C LYS A 270 -22.96 15.85 -3.40
N PHE A 271 -23.35 16.45 -2.27
CA PHE A 271 -24.16 17.67 -2.24
C PHE A 271 -23.42 18.91 -2.75
N ASN A 272 -22.08 18.89 -2.81
CA ASN A 272 -21.24 19.97 -3.33
C ASN A 272 -20.18 19.41 -4.29
N PRO A 273 -20.48 19.38 -5.61
CA PRO A 273 -19.58 18.81 -6.62
C PRO A 273 -18.18 19.42 -6.62
N SER A 274 -18.05 20.73 -6.38
CA SER A 274 -16.74 21.40 -6.32
C SER A 274 -15.91 20.96 -5.11
N ALA A 275 -16.55 20.72 -3.96
CA ALA A 275 -15.87 20.16 -2.78
C ALA A 275 -15.51 18.70 -2.98
N GLN A 276 -16.37 17.91 -3.64
CA GLN A 276 -16.09 16.52 -4.00
C GLN A 276 -14.87 16.42 -4.93
N THR A 277 -14.81 17.24 -5.97
CA THR A 277 -13.66 17.32 -6.88
C THR A 277 -12.40 17.74 -6.13
N ALA A 278 -12.50 18.78 -5.28
CA ALA A 278 -11.38 19.22 -4.44
C ALA A 278 -10.82 18.12 -3.55
N TYR A 279 -11.69 17.32 -2.93
CA TYR A 279 -11.30 16.17 -2.13
C TYR A 279 -10.57 15.10 -2.96
N GLY A 280 -11.07 14.78 -4.15
CA GLY A 280 -10.42 13.81 -5.04
C GLY A 280 -9.02 14.25 -5.48
N LEU A 281 -8.84 15.53 -5.79
CA LEU A 281 -7.52 16.11 -6.12
C LEU A 281 -6.58 16.12 -4.91
N PHE A 282 -7.09 16.55 -3.76
CA PHE A 282 -6.33 16.54 -2.51
C PHE A 282 -5.90 15.11 -2.11
N TYR A 283 -6.77 14.13 -2.28
CA TYR A 283 -6.48 12.74 -1.94
C TYR A 283 -5.25 12.20 -2.69
N LYS A 284 -5.01 12.63 -3.93
CA LYS A 284 -3.78 12.27 -4.67
C LYS A 284 -2.52 12.83 -4.00
N VAL A 285 -2.57 14.07 -3.52
CA VAL A 285 -1.45 14.68 -2.75
C VAL A 285 -1.26 13.96 -1.43
N GLN A 286 -2.35 13.70 -0.72
CA GLN A 286 -2.32 12.96 0.54
C GLN A 286 -1.72 11.56 0.38
N GLN A 287 -2.12 10.83 -0.65
CA GLN A 287 -1.55 9.49 -0.92
C GLN A 287 -0.04 9.56 -1.12
N PHE A 288 0.45 10.53 -1.89
CA PHE A 288 1.89 10.68 -2.09
C PHE A 288 2.63 10.87 -0.76
N VAL A 289 2.15 11.78 0.10
CA VAL A 289 2.76 12.02 1.42
C VAL A 289 2.66 10.78 2.33
N LEU A 290 1.50 10.14 2.39
CA LEU A 290 1.32 8.95 3.24
C LEU A 290 2.08 7.72 2.73
N PHE A 291 2.36 7.60 1.43
CA PHE A 291 3.18 6.52 0.90
C PHE A 291 4.61 6.57 1.42
N LEU A 292 5.15 7.76 1.73
CA LEU A 292 6.44 7.88 2.41
C LEU A 292 6.39 7.24 3.80
N ALA A 293 5.30 7.46 4.55
CA ALA A 293 5.09 6.82 5.85
C ALA A 293 4.89 5.30 5.73
N PHE A 294 4.18 4.82 4.71
CA PHE A 294 4.03 3.39 4.44
C PHE A 294 5.38 2.74 4.09
N GLY A 295 6.23 3.41 3.32
CA GLY A 295 7.58 2.93 3.03
C GLY A 295 8.42 2.77 4.30
N LEU A 296 8.38 3.76 5.19
CA LEU A 296 9.09 3.66 6.46
C LEU A 296 8.49 2.60 7.40
N ARG A 297 7.16 2.45 7.46
CA ARG A 297 6.49 1.37 8.18
C ARG A 297 7.01 -0.01 7.74
N ASP A 298 7.20 -0.19 6.45
CA ASP A 298 7.69 -1.45 5.89
C ASP A 298 9.13 -1.77 6.32
N ALA A 299 9.93 -0.75 6.68
CA ALA A 299 11.23 -0.92 7.33
C ALA A 299 11.12 -1.16 8.84
N ILE A 300 10.21 -0.46 9.52
CA ILE A 300 9.95 -0.62 10.96
C ILE A 300 9.58 -2.07 11.30
N THR A 301 8.69 -2.67 10.49
CA THR A 301 8.15 -4.01 10.74
C THR A 301 9.24 -5.08 10.84
N PRO A 302 10.10 -5.32 9.84
CA PRO A 302 11.12 -6.36 9.92
C PRO A 302 12.19 -6.08 10.99
N ILE A 303 12.57 -4.82 11.22
CA ILE A 303 13.56 -4.45 12.23
C ILE A 303 13.07 -4.83 13.64
N ILE A 304 11.84 -4.44 13.98
CA ILE A 304 11.26 -4.74 15.29
C ILE A 304 10.93 -6.23 15.42
N ALA A 305 10.41 -6.87 14.35
CA ALA A 305 10.10 -8.30 14.38
C ALA A 305 11.36 -9.15 14.59
N PHE A 306 12.47 -8.79 13.94
CA PHE A 306 13.76 -9.46 14.13
C PHE A 306 14.27 -9.26 15.55
N ALA A 307 14.24 -8.04 16.09
CA ALA A 307 14.64 -7.73 17.46
C ALA A 307 13.76 -8.48 18.48
N TYR A 308 12.46 -8.62 18.19
CA TYR A 308 11.53 -9.40 18.99
C TYR A 308 11.89 -10.90 18.97
N GLY A 309 12.24 -11.45 17.82
CA GLY A 309 12.72 -12.82 17.69
C GLY A 309 14.01 -13.10 18.47
N MET A 310 14.92 -12.11 18.57
CA MET A 310 16.13 -12.20 19.39
C MET A 310 15.88 -12.07 20.91
N GLY A 311 14.69 -11.57 21.31
CA GLY A 311 14.43 -11.23 22.72
C GLY A 311 15.12 -9.96 23.20
N GLU A 312 15.65 -9.12 22.30
CA GLU A 312 16.44 -7.93 22.58
C GLU A 312 15.54 -6.71 22.88
N LYS A 313 15.13 -6.55 24.14
CA LYS A 313 14.22 -5.47 24.59
C LYS A 313 14.68 -4.07 24.16
N ARG A 314 15.98 -3.76 24.32
CA ARG A 314 16.56 -2.46 23.96
C ARG A 314 16.41 -2.17 22.47
N ARG A 315 16.68 -3.16 21.61
CA ARG A 315 16.53 -2.98 20.14
C ARG A 315 15.08 -2.80 19.73
N ILE A 316 14.12 -3.44 20.40
CA ILE A 316 12.69 -3.20 20.19
C ILE A 316 12.33 -1.76 20.52
N GLU A 317 12.77 -1.26 21.68
CA GLU A 317 12.52 0.13 22.11
C GLU A 317 13.16 1.16 21.18
N ASP A 318 14.41 0.92 20.78
CA ASP A 318 15.11 1.76 19.80
C ASP A 318 14.39 1.73 18.44
N GLY A 319 13.90 0.58 17.98
CA GLY A 319 13.11 0.44 16.76
C GLY A 319 11.82 1.25 16.80
N ILE A 320 11.09 1.19 17.90
CA ILE A 320 9.88 2.00 18.12
C ILE A 320 10.23 3.49 18.14
N LYS A 321 11.25 3.89 18.90
CA LYS A 321 11.67 5.27 19.06
C LYS A 321 12.08 5.90 17.73
N TYR A 322 13.06 5.29 17.04
CA TYR A 322 13.57 5.84 15.78
C TYR A 322 12.55 5.74 14.65
N GLY A 323 11.74 4.66 14.62
CA GLY A 323 10.64 4.55 13.67
C GLY A 323 9.66 5.71 13.80
N LEU A 324 9.23 6.05 15.02
CA LEU A 324 8.33 7.18 15.26
C LEU A 324 8.99 8.52 14.95
N ILE A 325 10.24 8.75 15.37
CA ILE A 325 10.97 10.01 15.11
C ILE A 325 11.09 10.26 13.61
N TYR A 326 11.56 9.26 12.84
CA TYR A 326 11.77 9.44 11.40
C TYR A 326 10.43 9.58 10.65
N THR A 327 9.38 8.89 11.10
CA THR A 327 8.04 9.11 10.55
C THR A 327 7.56 10.54 10.81
N CYS A 328 7.73 11.08 12.01
CA CYS A 328 7.38 12.46 12.31
C CYS A 328 8.16 13.46 11.45
N VAL A 329 9.47 13.24 11.24
CA VAL A 329 10.29 14.09 10.37
C VAL A 329 9.75 14.09 8.94
N LEU A 330 9.44 12.91 8.38
CA LEU A 330 8.87 12.81 7.04
C LEU A 330 7.50 13.52 6.94
N MET A 331 6.67 13.39 7.95
CA MET A 331 5.35 14.02 7.95
C MET A 331 5.45 15.53 8.11
N ILE A 332 6.40 16.05 8.89
CA ILE A 332 6.67 17.51 8.97
C ILE A 332 7.10 18.05 7.61
N ILE A 333 7.95 17.32 6.87
CA ILE A 333 8.32 17.70 5.51
C ILE A 333 7.08 17.70 4.59
N GLY A 334 6.23 16.69 4.70
CA GLY A 334 4.97 16.61 3.96
C GLY A 334 4.04 17.79 4.26
N ILE A 335 3.88 18.17 5.54
CA ILE A 335 3.11 19.35 5.94
C ILE A 335 3.72 20.62 5.35
N ALA A 336 5.04 20.78 5.46
CA ALA A 336 5.71 21.97 4.94
C ALA A 336 5.44 22.12 3.42
N ILE A 337 5.55 21.04 2.65
CA ILE A 337 5.27 21.06 1.20
C ILE A 337 3.81 21.45 0.93
N THR A 338 2.86 20.88 1.66
CA THR A 338 1.43 21.14 1.45
C THR A 338 1.00 22.53 1.91
N GLU A 339 1.60 23.08 2.97
CA GLU A 339 1.30 24.40 3.51
C GLU A 339 1.96 25.55 2.73
N PHE A 340 3.20 25.34 2.23
CA PHE A 340 3.89 26.40 1.48
C PHE A 340 3.46 26.48 0.01
N PHE A 341 3.01 25.37 -0.59
CA PHE A 341 2.72 25.30 -2.03
C PHE A 341 1.26 24.94 -2.38
N PRO A 342 0.22 25.26 -1.59
CA PRO A 342 -1.14 24.81 -1.92
C PRO A 342 -1.66 25.43 -3.22
N GLY A 343 -1.30 26.67 -3.51
CA GLY A 343 -1.66 27.37 -4.75
C GLY A 343 -0.99 26.77 -5.99
N SER A 344 0.26 26.33 -5.88
CA SER A 344 1.01 25.67 -6.96
C SER A 344 0.39 24.32 -7.30
N PHE A 345 0.01 23.53 -6.29
CA PHE A 345 -0.71 22.28 -6.51
C PHE A 345 -2.10 22.51 -7.13
N ALA A 346 -2.82 23.55 -6.69
CA ALA A 346 -4.11 23.90 -7.29
C ALA A 346 -3.99 24.27 -8.78
N THR A 347 -2.89 24.92 -9.17
CA THR A 347 -2.60 25.23 -10.57
C THR A 347 -2.16 24.00 -11.33
N LEU A 348 -1.29 23.17 -10.75
CA LEU A 348 -0.81 21.92 -11.37
C LEU A 348 -1.96 20.95 -11.70
N PHE A 349 -2.92 20.83 -10.79
CA PHE A 349 -4.10 19.96 -10.97
C PHE A 349 -5.25 20.65 -11.72
N ASN A 350 -5.08 21.88 -12.19
CA ASN A 350 -6.11 22.65 -12.86
C ASN A 350 -7.46 22.65 -12.09
N ALA A 351 -7.39 23.00 -10.82
CA ALA A 351 -8.51 22.85 -9.88
C ALA A 351 -9.75 23.71 -10.21
N GLY A 352 -9.65 24.69 -11.13
CA GLY A 352 -10.76 25.49 -11.64
C GLY A 352 -11.69 26.04 -10.53
N ALA A 353 -12.97 25.76 -10.64
CA ALA A 353 -13.99 26.18 -9.66
C ALA A 353 -13.79 25.54 -8.27
N SER A 354 -13.05 24.44 -8.16
CA SER A 354 -12.76 23.75 -6.91
C SER A 354 -11.55 24.29 -6.15
N ARG A 355 -10.85 25.31 -6.71
CA ARG A 355 -9.57 25.81 -6.20
C ARG A 355 -9.63 26.23 -4.72
N SER A 356 -10.65 26.97 -4.31
CA SER A 356 -10.81 27.45 -2.93
C SER A 356 -11.00 26.29 -1.95
N TYR A 357 -11.83 25.31 -2.30
CA TYR A 357 -12.04 24.11 -1.50
C TYR A 357 -10.80 23.22 -1.44
N PHE A 358 -10.05 23.11 -2.55
CA PHE A 358 -8.80 22.37 -2.62
C PHE A 358 -7.73 22.99 -1.70
N ILE A 359 -7.53 24.33 -1.75
CA ILE A 359 -6.57 25.02 -0.89
C ILE A 359 -6.97 24.88 0.58
N SER A 360 -8.27 24.98 0.91
CA SER A 360 -8.75 24.79 2.29
C SER A 360 -8.54 23.33 2.75
N ALA A 361 -8.78 22.34 1.90
CA ALA A 361 -8.48 20.94 2.18
C ALA A 361 -6.99 20.71 2.43
N MET A 362 -6.13 21.27 1.56
CA MET A 362 -4.66 21.20 1.73
C MET A 362 -4.22 21.70 3.11
N ARG A 363 -4.68 22.87 3.52
CA ARG A 363 -4.28 23.49 4.80
C ARG A 363 -4.84 22.80 6.03
N VAL A 364 -6.10 22.38 6.00
CA VAL A 364 -6.74 21.79 7.18
C VAL A 364 -6.34 20.32 7.35
N ILE A 365 -6.38 19.54 6.25
CA ILE A 365 -6.13 18.10 6.36
C ILE A 365 -4.64 17.81 6.56
N SER A 366 -3.72 18.64 6.04
CA SER A 366 -2.28 18.46 6.24
C SER A 366 -1.87 18.43 7.72
N ILE A 367 -2.59 19.15 8.59
CA ILE A 367 -2.39 19.11 10.06
C ILE A 367 -2.46 17.66 10.58
N SER A 368 -3.30 16.82 9.94
CA SER A 368 -3.44 15.42 10.33
C SER A 368 -2.22 14.55 10.02
N PHE A 369 -1.32 14.96 9.12
CA PHE A 369 -0.25 14.10 8.59
C PHE A 369 0.68 13.58 9.68
N ILE A 370 1.03 14.37 10.70
CA ILE A 370 1.85 13.87 11.83
C ILE A 370 1.15 12.70 12.52
N PHE A 371 -0.12 12.87 12.87
CA PHE A 371 -0.87 11.83 13.57
C PHE A 371 -1.12 10.62 12.66
N ALA A 372 -1.41 10.86 11.38
CA ALA A 372 -1.57 9.81 10.38
C ALA A 372 -0.28 8.99 10.21
N GLY A 373 0.87 9.66 10.13
CA GLY A 373 2.18 8.99 10.07
C GLY A 373 2.44 8.14 11.32
N ILE A 374 2.21 8.69 12.51
CA ILE A 374 2.35 7.95 13.78
C ILE A 374 1.43 6.73 13.79
N ASN A 375 0.19 6.87 13.37
CA ASN A 375 -0.77 5.75 13.28
C ASN A 375 -0.31 4.68 12.28
N ILE A 376 0.27 5.07 11.14
CA ILE A 376 0.86 4.15 10.16
C ILE A 376 2.07 3.43 10.76
N ALA A 377 2.95 4.14 11.48
CA ALA A 377 4.07 3.53 12.17
C ALA A 377 3.60 2.54 13.26
N PHE A 378 2.54 2.87 14.01
CA PHE A 378 1.92 1.95 14.98
C PHE A 378 1.45 0.66 14.33
N GLN A 379 0.85 0.72 13.14
CA GLN A 379 0.45 -0.50 12.42
C GLN A 379 1.64 -1.44 12.21
N GLY A 380 2.78 -0.92 11.74
CA GLY A 380 4.00 -1.71 11.54
C GLY A 380 4.58 -2.27 12.86
N ILE A 381 4.61 -1.45 13.91
CA ILE A 381 5.06 -1.86 15.24
C ILE A 381 4.18 -2.99 15.80
N TYR A 382 2.85 -2.87 15.69
CA TYR A 382 1.94 -3.90 16.18
C TYR A 382 2.08 -5.20 15.39
N GLN A 383 2.16 -5.13 14.06
CA GLN A 383 2.37 -6.30 13.21
C GLN A 383 3.66 -7.04 13.56
N ALA A 384 4.73 -6.30 13.88
CA ALA A 384 6.01 -6.86 14.32
C ALA A 384 5.93 -7.55 15.69
N LEU A 385 5.11 -7.04 16.60
CA LEU A 385 4.97 -7.49 18.00
C LEU A 385 3.77 -8.42 18.24
N ASN A 386 3.25 -9.06 17.18
CA ASN A 386 2.03 -9.90 17.22
C ASN A 386 0.73 -9.15 17.63
N GLY A 387 0.71 -7.83 17.59
CA GLY A 387 -0.45 -6.99 17.84
C GLY A 387 -1.29 -6.74 16.58
N ALA A 388 -1.60 -7.78 15.82
CA ALA A 388 -2.33 -7.65 14.56
C ALA A 388 -3.76 -7.10 14.75
N MET A 389 -4.42 -7.45 15.84
CA MET A 389 -5.74 -6.91 16.19
C MET A 389 -5.66 -5.43 16.56
N GLU A 390 -4.62 -5.01 17.26
CA GLU A 390 -4.36 -3.62 17.57
C GLU A 390 -4.11 -2.79 16.30
N SER A 391 -3.39 -3.37 15.32
CA SER A 391 -3.23 -2.78 13.99
C SER A 391 -4.57 -2.60 13.26
N LEU A 392 -5.44 -3.61 13.32
CA LEU A 392 -6.78 -3.56 12.72
C LEU A 392 -7.67 -2.52 13.40
N ILE A 393 -7.65 -2.45 14.75
CA ILE A 393 -8.42 -1.46 15.51
C ILE A 393 -8.05 -0.04 15.07
N ILE A 394 -6.76 0.28 14.96
CA ILE A 394 -6.32 1.60 14.48
C ILE A 394 -6.83 1.86 13.07
N SER A 395 -6.76 0.88 12.17
CA SER A 395 -7.26 1.02 10.80
C SER A 395 -8.77 1.29 10.76
N LEU A 396 -9.55 0.56 11.56
CA LEU A 396 -11.00 0.76 11.66
C LEU A 396 -11.37 2.14 12.22
N LEU A 397 -10.69 2.58 13.26
CA LEU A 397 -10.92 3.90 13.86
C LEU A 397 -10.66 5.02 12.83
N ARG A 398 -9.53 4.95 12.15
CA ARG A 398 -9.08 5.96 11.19
C ARG A 398 -9.95 6.05 9.93
N GLN A 399 -10.41 4.91 9.44
CA GLN A 399 -11.00 4.83 8.10
C GLN A 399 -12.50 4.59 8.09
N MET A 400 -13.10 4.26 9.23
CA MET A 400 -14.51 3.94 9.29
C MET A 400 -15.21 4.51 10.54
N ILE A 401 -14.77 4.10 11.72
CA ILE A 401 -15.53 4.31 12.96
C ILE A 401 -15.58 5.78 13.39
N ILE A 402 -14.51 6.54 13.22
CA ILE A 402 -14.46 7.96 13.61
C ILE A 402 -14.67 8.86 12.41
N ILE A 403 -13.92 8.66 11.32
CA ILE A 403 -13.91 9.59 10.18
C ILE A 403 -15.28 9.73 9.52
N LEU A 404 -15.95 8.61 9.22
CA LEU A 404 -17.19 8.63 8.44
C LEU A 404 -18.37 9.22 9.22
N PRO A 405 -18.65 8.83 10.49
CA PRO A 405 -19.70 9.47 11.28
C PRO A 405 -19.43 10.96 11.50
N LEU A 406 -18.17 11.34 11.79
CA LEU A 406 -17.81 12.73 12.03
C LEU A 406 -17.97 13.58 10.76
N ALA A 407 -17.47 13.11 9.61
CA ALA A 407 -17.65 13.78 8.33
C ALA A 407 -19.13 13.90 7.94
N TYR A 408 -19.95 12.86 8.22
CA TYR A 408 -21.38 12.89 7.98
C TYR A 408 -22.08 13.95 8.85
N ILE A 409 -21.81 13.99 10.16
CA ILE A 409 -22.37 14.99 11.09
C ILE A 409 -21.98 16.41 10.62
N PHE A 410 -20.71 16.63 10.28
CA PHE A 410 -20.26 17.91 9.76
C PHE A 410 -20.92 18.27 8.43
N SER A 411 -21.17 17.29 7.56
CA SER A 411 -21.90 17.54 6.31
C SER A 411 -23.35 17.99 6.53
N LEU A 412 -24.02 17.49 7.57
CA LEU A 412 -25.38 17.93 7.92
C LEU A 412 -25.38 19.41 8.39
N LEU A 413 -24.39 19.80 9.21
CA LEU A 413 -24.27 21.21 9.65
C LEU A 413 -23.99 22.16 8.48
N VAL A 414 -23.19 21.71 7.50
CA VAL A 414 -22.91 22.48 6.28
C VAL A 414 -24.16 22.58 5.40
N ARG A 415 -24.92 21.50 5.20
CA ARG A 415 -26.16 21.48 4.41
C ARG A 415 -27.23 22.37 5.00
N ASN A 416 -27.29 22.47 6.31
CA ASN A 416 -28.23 23.35 7.01
C ASN A 416 -27.82 24.84 6.98
N GLY A 417 -26.76 25.20 6.26
CA GLY A 417 -26.27 26.56 6.13
C GLY A 417 -25.61 27.15 7.40
N GLN A 418 -25.36 26.32 8.41
CA GLN A 418 -24.80 26.76 9.68
C GLN A 418 -23.28 26.96 9.63
N MET A 419 -22.59 26.21 8.75
CA MET A 419 -21.13 26.16 8.67
C MET A 419 -20.62 26.06 7.21
N SER A 420 -19.37 26.44 7.03
CA SER A 420 -18.66 26.30 5.76
C SER A 420 -18.25 24.85 5.51
N VAL A 421 -18.07 24.48 4.22
CA VAL A 421 -17.57 23.16 3.79
C VAL A 421 -16.22 22.79 4.45
N THR A 422 -15.42 23.80 4.80
CA THR A 422 -14.13 23.63 5.50
C THR A 422 -14.28 22.84 6.81
N LEU A 423 -15.46 22.86 7.45
CA LEU A 423 -15.72 22.06 8.65
C LEU A 423 -15.54 20.57 8.39
N ILE A 424 -15.93 20.06 7.22
CA ILE A 424 -15.81 18.65 6.88
C ILE A 424 -14.35 18.20 6.86
N TRP A 425 -13.43 19.08 6.46
CA TRP A 425 -12.00 18.78 6.45
C TRP A 425 -11.43 18.54 7.85
N TRP A 426 -12.01 19.16 8.87
CA TRP A 426 -11.61 18.96 10.27
C TRP A 426 -11.88 17.53 10.77
N ALA A 427 -12.74 16.78 10.10
CA ALA A 427 -12.94 15.37 10.43
C ALA A 427 -11.62 14.57 10.39
N PHE A 428 -10.70 14.89 9.46
CA PHE A 428 -9.41 14.19 9.32
C PHE A 428 -8.47 14.44 10.51
N PRO A 429 -8.11 15.70 10.88
CA PRO A 429 -7.25 15.95 12.02
C PRO A 429 -7.80 15.39 13.34
N ILE A 430 -9.10 15.53 13.58
CA ILE A 430 -9.75 14.99 14.78
C ILE A 430 -9.64 13.47 14.81
N THR A 431 -9.96 12.80 13.70
CA THR A 431 -9.90 11.34 13.60
C THR A 431 -8.48 10.82 13.84
N GLU A 432 -7.49 11.40 13.17
CA GLU A 432 -6.10 10.94 13.28
C GLU A 432 -5.54 11.18 14.67
N PHE A 433 -5.87 12.30 15.30
CA PHE A 433 -5.48 12.62 16.67
C PHE A 433 -6.10 11.62 17.68
N LEU A 434 -7.41 11.39 17.61
CA LEU A 434 -8.09 10.44 18.50
C LEU A 434 -7.56 9.02 18.32
N SER A 435 -7.34 8.59 17.07
CA SER A 435 -6.76 7.29 16.76
C SER A 435 -5.33 7.16 17.32
N CYS A 436 -4.55 8.23 17.26
CA CYS A 436 -3.19 8.27 17.83
C CYS A 436 -3.21 8.08 19.35
N LEU A 437 -4.14 8.72 20.06
CA LEU A 437 -4.30 8.53 21.52
C LEU A 437 -4.63 7.06 21.86
N VAL A 438 -5.56 6.45 21.12
CA VAL A 438 -5.88 5.03 21.29
C VAL A 438 -4.65 4.17 20.97
N GLY A 439 -3.90 4.48 19.90
CA GLY A 439 -2.67 3.79 19.52
C GLY A 439 -1.62 3.82 20.62
N MET A 440 -1.36 4.98 21.22
CA MET A 440 -0.43 5.08 22.35
C MET A 440 -0.84 4.19 23.54
N LYS A 441 -2.13 4.14 23.84
CA LYS A 441 -2.66 3.27 24.92
C LYS A 441 -2.46 1.78 24.58
N LEU A 442 -2.75 1.38 23.34
CA LEU A 442 -2.55 0.00 22.88
C LEU A 442 -1.07 -0.38 22.90
N LEU A 443 -0.16 0.51 22.45
CA LEU A 443 1.28 0.28 22.50
C LEU A 443 1.78 0.05 23.93
N LYS A 444 1.29 0.86 24.87
CA LYS A 444 1.61 0.67 26.31
C LYS A 444 1.16 -0.70 26.80
N GLY A 445 -0.03 -1.16 26.42
CA GLY A 445 -0.55 -2.48 26.75
C GLY A 445 0.30 -3.62 26.18
N ILE A 446 0.71 -3.52 24.90
CA ILE A 446 1.61 -4.51 24.27
C ILE A 446 2.96 -4.55 24.99
N LYS A 447 3.58 -3.38 25.25
CA LYS A 447 4.86 -3.31 25.96
C LYS A 447 4.77 -3.93 27.36
N GLN A 448 3.69 -3.69 28.10
CA GLN A 448 3.48 -4.30 29.42
C GLN A 448 3.38 -5.83 29.36
N LYS A 449 2.71 -6.39 28.37
CA LYS A 449 2.65 -7.84 28.17
C LYS A 449 4.02 -8.44 27.81
N LEU A 450 4.77 -7.77 26.94
CA LEU A 450 6.07 -8.22 26.45
C LEU A 450 7.19 -8.15 27.52
N PHE A 451 7.16 -7.14 28.38
CA PHE A 451 8.24 -6.87 29.33
C PHE A 451 7.96 -7.37 30.74
N LYS A 452 6.71 -7.86 31.01
CA LYS A 452 6.37 -8.55 32.25
C LYS A 452 6.54 -10.09 32.18
N ALA A 453 6.66 -10.65 30.97
CA ALA A 453 6.99 -12.05 30.71
C ALA A 453 8.52 -12.19 30.55
#